data_3f2e16c98e449343a215390cd4a84393
#
_entry.id   3f2e16c98e449343a215390cd4a84393
#
_cell.length_a   1.000
_cell.length_b   1.000
_cell.length_c   1.000
_cell.angle_alpha   90.00
_cell.angle_beta   90.00
_cell.angle_gamma   90.00
#
_symmetry.space_group_name_H-M   'P 1'
#
loop_
_entity.id
_entity.type
_entity.pdbx_description
1 polymer ?
#
loop_
_entity_poly.entity_id
_entity_poly.type
_entity_poly.pdbx_seq_one_letter_code
_entity_poly.pdbx_strand_id
1 'polypeptide(L)'
;RDNPHKKICLLCVDPTRKRTGGALLGDRIRMNSLADNNLFMRSIASRGSGSEISANLDRAIEVAKAVGFDLIFCETSGIGQGSDAITKIADHSLYIMTAEFGAHSQLEKIEMLDVADLIVLNKFEKRGSEDALRAIRKQVKRNRNLFHVADEELPVVATIASQFADPGVDFLWQKLADEIGFNASEPFGQVGVRKGVIPPERVHYLAEIA
;
A
#
# COMPACT_ATOMS: atom_id res chain seq x y z
N ARG A 1 4.74 -13.79 -11.16
CA ARG A 1 4.68 -14.57 -12.42
C ARG A 1 5.35 -13.82 -13.56
N ASP A 2 5.14 -12.51 -13.66
CA ASP A 2 5.63 -11.69 -14.80
C ASP A 2 7.14 -11.42 -14.72
N ASN A 3 7.73 -11.56 -13.56
CA ASN A 3 9.15 -11.30 -13.29
C ASN A 3 9.82 -12.48 -12.56
N PRO A 4 9.89 -13.69 -13.13
CA PRO A 4 10.27 -14.91 -12.41
C PRO A 4 11.75 -14.95 -11.97
N HIS A 5 12.58 -14.08 -12.51
CA HIS A 5 14.02 -14.00 -12.17
C HIS A 5 14.31 -12.91 -11.13
N LYS A 6 13.33 -12.10 -10.79
CA LYS A 6 13.50 -11.00 -9.87
C LYS A 6 13.43 -11.45 -8.40
N LYS A 7 14.36 -10.96 -7.60
CA LYS A 7 14.42 -11.22 -6.16
C LYS A 7 13.76 -10.07 -5.42
N ILE A 8 12.82 -10.38 -4.55
CA ILE A 8 12.01 -9.40 -3.82
C ILE A 8 12.25 -9.57 -2.32
N CYS A 9 12.53 -8.46 -1.64
CA CYS A 9 12.66 -8.38 -0.19
C CYS A 9 11.52 -7.57 0.40
N LEU A 10 10.86 -8.10 1.44
CA LEU A 10 9.86 -7.38 2.23
C LEU A 10 10.45 -7.09 3.62
N LEU A 11 10.55 -5.82 3.97
CA LEU A 11 10.98 -5.33 5.28
C LEU A 11 9.76 -4.68 5.97
N CYS A 12 9.20 -5.36 6.95
CA CYS A 12 8.01 -4.90 7.67
C CYS A 12 8.42 -4.31 9.02
N VAL A 13 8.20 -3.01 9.22
CA VAL A 13 8.45 -2.36 10.51
C VAL A 13 7.24 -2.50 11.39
N ASP A 14 7.30 -3.43 12.33
CA ASP A 14 6.21 -3.74 13.24
C ASP A 14 6.32 -2.99 14.57
N PRO A 15 5.19 -2.62 15.19
CA PRO A 15 5.19 -2.10 16.54
C PRO A 15 5.83 -3.08 17.52
N THR A 16 6.68 -2.57 18.39
CA THR A 16 7.33 -3.40 19.41
C THR A 16 6.34 -3.83 20.47
N ARG A 17 6.33 -5.10 20.83
CA ARG A 17 5.57 -5.59 22.00
C ARG A 17 6.14 -4.99 23.28
N LYS A 18 5.31 -4.28 24.05
CA LYS A 18 5.73 -3.60 25.31
C LYS A 18 6.39 -4.54 26.31
N ARG A 19 5.99 -5.83 26.39
CA ARG A 19 6.48 -6.80 27.39
C ARG A 19 7.71 -7.60 26.93
N THR A 20 7.88 -7.86 25.65
CA THR A 20 8.91 -8.78 25.14
C THR A 20 9.93 -8.12 24.23
N GLY A 21 9.71 -6.88 23.80
CA GLY A 21 10.62 -6.13 22.91
C GLY A 21 10.72 -6.69 21.47
N GLY A 22 9.91 -7.70 21.12
CA GLY A 22 9.90 -8.31 19.79
C GLY A 22 8.84 -7.72 18.85
N ALA A 23 8.99 -7.91 17.55
CA ALA A 23 8.00 -7.56 16.55
C ALA A 23 6.73 -8.41 16.64
N LEU A 24 5.59 -7.84 16.20
CA LEU A 24 4.33 -8.57 16.06
C LEU A 24 4.38 -9.34 14.73
N LEU A 25 4.68 -10.62 14.76
CA LEU A 25 4.90 -11.46 13.56
C LEU A 25 3.62 -11.85 12.78
N GLY A 26 2.50 -11.16 12.99
CA GLY A 26 1.20 -11.55 12.42
C GLY A 26 1.18 -11.60 10.88
N ASP A 27 1.90 -10.70 10.22
CA ASP A 27 1.85 -10.58 8.77
C ASP A 27 2.61 -11.70 8.05
N ARG A 28 3.73 -12.15 8.60
CA ARG A 28 4.49 -13.27 8.05
C ARG A 28 3.69 -14.56 7.96
N ILE A 29 2.83 -14.82 8.94
CA ILE A 29 2.01 -16.05 9.00
C ILE A 29 0.94 -16.06 7.89
N ARG A 30 0.54 -14.89 7.40
CA ARG A 30 -0.50 -14.73 6.38
C ARG A 30 0.02 -14.80 4.95
N MET A 31 1.33 -14.67 4.75
CA MET A 31 1.94 -14.66 3.41
C MET A 31 2.28 -16.09 2.93
N ASN A 32 1.34 -16.71 2.23
CA ASN A 32 1.55 -18.04 1.64
C ASN A 32 2.60 -18.04 0.51
N SER A 33 2.87 -16.87 -0.09
CA SER A 33 3.83 -16.71 -1.20
C SER A 33 5.29 -16.80 -0.77
N LEU A 34 5.59 -16.83 0.54
CA LEU A 34 6.97 -16.90 1.07
C LEU A 34 7.65 -18.25 0.82
N ALA A 35 6.96 -19.22 0.22
CA ALA A 35 7.56 -20.49 -0.22
C ALA A 35 8.42 -20.34 -1.48
N ASP A 36 8.34 -19.20 -2.19
CA ASP A 36 9.18 -18.92 -3.35
C ASP A 36 10.60 -18.52 -2.91
N ASN A 37 11.61 -19.15 -3.49
CA ASN A 37 13.02 -18.90 -3.19
C ASN A 37 13.49 -17.47 -3.55
N ASN A 38 12.76 -16.76 -4.39
CA ASN A 38 13.05 -15.38 -4.79
C ASN A 38 12.37 -14.33 -3.90
N LEU A 39 11.61 -14.77 -2.90
CA LEU A 39 10.90 -13.88 -1.99
C LEU A 39 11.44 -14.03 -0.56
N PHE A 40 11.96 -12.95 -0.02
CA PHE A 40 12.43 -12.88 1.38
C PHE A 40 11.61 -11.88 2.18
N MET A 41 11.29 -12.21 3.42
CA MET A 41 10.59 -11.31 4.33
C MET A 41 11.26 -11.24 5.70
N ARG A 42 11.38 -10.03 6.24
CA ARG A 42 11.90 -9.75 7.58
C ARG A 42 11.04 -8.74 8.30
N SER A 43 10.58 -9.09 9.50
CA SER A 43 9.96 -8.13 10.43
C SER A 43 11.04 -7.45 11.27
N ILE A 44 10.95 -6.14 11.39
CA ILE A 44 11.86 -5.26 12.14
C ILE A 44 11.05 -4.59 13.25
N ALA A 45 11.48 -4.74 14.51
CA ALA A 45 10.81 -4.08 15.62
C ALA A 45 11.16 -2.59 15.68
N SER A 46 10.17 -1.72 15.85
CA SER A 46 10.37 -0.25 15.94
C SER A 46 11.09 0.22 17.21
N ARG A 47 11.19 -0.62 18.24
CA ARG A 47 11.92 -0.42 19.52
C ARG A 47 11.72 0.94 20.18
N GLY A 48 10.50 1.50 20.14
CA GLY A 48 10.14 2.67 20.95
C GLY A 48 10.85 3.97 20.58
N SER A 49 11.42 4.07 19.38
CA SER A 49 12.18 5.26 18.94
C SER A 49 11.30 6.51 18.75
N GLY A 50 9.97 6.41 18.91
CA GLY A 50 9.05 7.51 18.59
C GLY A 50 9.05 7.89 17.09
N SER A 51 9.95 7.33 16.33
CA SER A 51 10.07 7.44 14.87
C SER A 51 9.35 6.27 14.21
N GLU A 52 8.62 6.55 13.17
CA GLU A 52 7.95 5.55 12.32
C GLU A 52 8.95 4.61 11.65
N ILE A 53 10.15 5.10 11.45
CA ILE A 53 11.25 4.36 10.84
C ILE A 53 12.18 3.86 11.94
N SER A 54 12.37 2.55 11.97
CA SER A 54 13.38 1.95 12.82
C SER A 54 14.77 2.37 12.35
N ALA A 55 15.67 2.77 13.27
CA ALA A 55 17.08 3.04 12.95
C ALA A 55 17.80 1.84 12.28
N ASN A 56 17.19 0.66 12.33
CA ASN A 56 17.72 -0.54 11.69
C ASN A 56 17.17 -0.75 10.26
N LEU A 57 16.18 0.05 9.82
CA LEU A 57 15.60 -0.11 8.49
C LEU A 57 16.62 0.24 7.41
N ASP A 58 17.33 1.36 7.55
CA ASP A 58 18.35 1.79 6.58
C ASP A 58 19.42 0.72 6.40
N ARG A 59 19.93 0.17 7.53
CA ARG A 59 20.91 -0.92 7.48
C ARG A 59 20.36 -2.18 6.84
N ALA A 60 19.09 -2.50 7.06
CA ALA A 60 18.45 -3.66 6.44
C ALA A 60 18.29 -3.46 4.93
N ILE A 61 17.99 -2.24 4.49
CA ILE A 61 17.93 -1.88 3.06
C ILE A 61 19.32 -2.02 2.43
N GLU A 62 20.37 -1.48 3.07
CA GLU A 62 21.75 -1.59 2.58
C GLU A 62 22.18 -3.07 2.43
N VAL A 63 21.87 -3.91 3.40
CA VAL A 63 22.14 -5.35 3.34
C VAL A 63 21.35 -5.99 2.20
N ALA A 64 20.08 -5.68 2.04
CA ALA A 64 19.26 -6.22 0.98
C ALA A 64 19.78 -5.81 -0.42
N LYS A 65 20.21 -4.54 -0.58
CA LYS A 65 20.88 -4.06 -1.80
C LYS A 65 22.18 -4.84 -2.06
N ALA A 66 23.00 -5.04 -1.05
CA ALA A 66 24.29 -5.76 -1.16
C ALA A 66 24.10 -7.25 -1.50
N VAL A 67 23.03 -7.89 -1.06
CA VAL A 67 22.66 -9.29 -1.40
C VAL A 67 22.13 -9.41 -2.84
N GLY A 68 21.75 -8.29 -3.46
CA GLY A 68 21.25 -8.25 -4.84
C GLY A 68 19.77 -8.54 -4.96
N PHE A 69 18.95 -7.99 -4.07
CA PHE A 69 17.50 -7.93 -4.28
C PHE A 69 17.18 -6.86 -5.32
N ASP A 70 16.31 -7.19 -6.27
CA ASP A 70 15.88 -6.28 -7.35
C ASP A 70 14.83 -5.27 -6.88
N LEU A 71 14.00 -5.66 -5.90
CA LEU A 71 12.96 -4.83 -5.32
C LEU A 71 12.90 -5.04 -3.81
N ILE A 72 12.85 -3.93 -3.06
CA ILE A 72 12.75 -3.94 -1.61
C ILE A 72 11.48 -3.19 -1.22
N PHE A 73 10.48 -3.89 -0.72
CA PHE A 73 9.30 -3.28 -0.11
C PHE A 73 9.56 -2.99 1.36
N CYS A 74 9.39 -1.74 1.75
CA CYS A 74 9.45 -1.31 3.14
C CYS A 74 8.05 -0.99 3.63
N GLU A 75 7.46 -1.84 4.47
CA GLU A 75 6.20 -1.56 5.11
C GLU A 75 6.45 -0.85 6.44
N THR A 76 5.84 0.30 6.62
CA THR A 76 5.84 1.03 7.89
C THR A 76 4.50 0.90 8.57
N SER A 77 4.49 0.85 9.90
CA SER A 77 3.23 0.87 10.66
C SER A 77 2.49 2.17 10.35
N GLY A 78 1.20 2.06 9.99
CA GLY A 78 0.35 3.20 9.72
C GLY A 78 0.21 4.07 10.96
N ILE A 79 1.12 5.00 11.15
CA ILE A 79 1.09 5.96 12.21
C ILE A 79 0.60 7.26 11.61
N GLY A 80 -0.43 7.77 12.19
CA GLY A 80 -1.03 9.10 12.07
C GLY A 80 -0.37 10.12 11.14
N GLN A 81 -1.04 11.04 10.83
CA GLN A 81 -1.09 12.17 9.93
C GLN A 81 0.22 12.97 9.65
N GLY A 82 1.42 12.54 10.08
CA GLY A 82 2.55 13.46 10.10
C GLY A 82 3.95 12.87 9.94
N SER A 83 4.17 11.89 9.04
CA SER A 83 5.56 11.53 8.73
C SER A 83 5.76 11.19 7.25
N ASP A 84 6.58 12.00 6.63
CA ASP A 84 7.14 11.81 5.29
C ASP A 84 8.49 11.06 5.33
N ALA A 85 8.90 10.56 6.49
CA ALA A 85 10.24 10.04 6.69
C ALA A 85 10.60 8.88 5.75
N ILE A 86 9.60 8.06 5.37
CA ILE A 86 9.82 6.97 4.41
C ILE A 86 10.20 7.48 3.01
N THR A 87 9.70 8.63 2.60
CA THR A 87 9.99 9.20 1.27
C THR A 87 11.46 9.65 1.13
N LYS A 88 12.18 9.78 2.24
CA LYS A 88 13.61 10.15 2.25
C LYS A 88 14.54 8.96 2.03
N ILE A 89 14.04 7.75 2.21
CA ILE A 89 14.83 6.52 2.11
C ILE A 89 14.35 5.57 1.02
N ALA A 90 13.12 5.74 0.53
CA ALA A 90 12.55 4.95 -0.55
C ALA A 90 12.67 5.72 -1.88
N ASP A 91 12.90 4.98 -2.97
CA ASP A 91 12.92 5.55 -4.33
C ASP A 91 11.50 5.87 -4.81
N HIS A 92 10.50 5.09 -4.36
CA HIS A 92 9.07 5.27 -4.63
C HIS A 92 8.25 5.06 -3.35
N SER A 93 7.22 5.85 -3.17
CA SER A 93 6.39 5.85 -1.97
C SER A 93 4.91 5.61 -2.28
N LEU A 94 4.29 4.64 -1.60
CA LEU A 94 2.85 4.37 -1.64
C LEU A 94 2.21 4.76 -0.31
N TYR A 95 1.20 5.62 -0.37
CA TYR A 95 0.37 5.91 0.79
C TYR A 95 -0.96 5.18 0.70
N ILE A 96 -1.20 4.22 1.59
CA ILE A 96 -2.43 3.42 1.60
C ILE A 96 -3.34 3.91 2.70
N MET A 97 -4.56 4.28 2.33
CA MET A 97 -5.60 4.74 3.25
C MET A 97 -6.95 4.08 2.96
N THR A 98 -7.91 4.29 3.87
CA THR A 98 -9.30 3.84 3.71
C THR A 98 -10.24 5.02 3.81
N ALA A 99 -11.52 4.85 3.43
CA ALA A 99 -12.53 5.91 3.53
C ALA A 99 -12.80 6.40 4.98
N GLU A 100 -12.26 5.71 5.98
CA GLU A 100 -12.46 5.99 7.41
C GLU A 100 -11.49 7.05 7.97
N PHE A 101 -10.91 7.91 7.14
CA PHE A 101 -9.97 8.95 7.59
C PHE A 101 -10.63 10.13 8.35
N GLY A 102 -11.96 10.13 8.51
CA GLY A 102 -12.71 11.16 9.25
C GLY A 102 -13.26 12.28 8.35
N ALA A 103 -13.43 13.48 8.91
CA ALA A 103 -13.97 14.62 8.17
C ALA A 103 -13.00 15.09 7.06
N HIS A 104 -13.52 15.75 6.01
CA HIS A 104 -12.72 16.29 4.89
C HIS A 104 -11.58 17.20 5.36
N SER A 105 -11.76 17.94 6.46
CA SER A 105 -10.72 18.77 7.07
C SER A 105 -9.52 17.99 7.62
N GLN A 106 -9.65 16.69 7.80
CA GLN A 106 -8.53 15.83 8.23
C GLN A 106 -7.59 15.51 7.07
N LEU A 107 -8.07 15.53 5.82
CA LEU A 107 -7.22 15.33 4.64
C LEU A 107 -6.12 16.38 4.52
N GLU A 108 -6.40 17.63 4.91
CA GLU A 108 -5.42 18.73 4.88
C GLU A 108 -4.23 18.50 5.82
N LYS A 109 -4.37 17.60 6.80
CA LYS A 109 -3.31 17.27 7.79
C LYS A 109 -2.50 16.06 7.41
N ILE A 110 -2.80 15.42 6.27
CA ILE A 110 -2.11 14.20 5.82
C ILE A 110 -0.99 14.63 4.87
N GLU A 111 0.22 14.78 5.40
CA GLU A 111 1.42 15.17 4.63
C GLU A 111 1.70 14.23 3.47
N MET A 112 1.41 12.92 3.61
CA MET A 112 1.61 11.95 2.54
C MET A 112 0.77 12.22 1.28
N LEU A 113 -0.33 12.97 1.36
CA LEU A 113 -1.08 13.40 0.16
C LEU A 113 -0.29 14.39 -0.71
N ASP A 114 0.69 15.07 -0.12
CA ASP A 114 1.52 16.06 -0.81
C ASP A 114 2.71 15.40 -1.50
N VAL A 115 3.29 14.37 -0.86
CA VAL A 115 4.61 13.87 -1.21
C VAL A 115 4.65 12.43 -1.74
N ALA A 116 3.64 11.60 -1.44
CA ALA A 116 3.65 10.20 -1.90
C ALA A 116 3.50 10.11 -3.44
N ASP A 117 4.27 9.25 -4.07
CA ASP A 117 4.22 9.06 -5.52
C ASP A 117 2.87 8.46 -5.93
N LEU A 118 2.37 7.47 -5.18
CA LEU A 118 1.05 6.87 -5.39
C LEU A 118 0.22 6.90 -4.10
N ILE A 119 -1.07 7.21 -4.23
CA ILE A 119 -2.05 7.20 -3.15
C ILE A 119 -3.07 6.12 -3.44
N VAL A 120 -3.30 5.23 -2.49
CA VAL A 120 -4.20 4.09 -2.64
C VAL A 120 -5.36 4.20 -1.66
N LEU A 121 -6.59 4.30 -2.18
CA LEU A 121 -7.80 4.17 -1.37
C LEU A 121 -8.24 2.72 -1.38
N ASN A 122 -7.85 1.98 -0.34
CA ASN A 122 -8.20 0.56 -0.20
C ASN A 122 -9.55 0.38 0.51
N LYS A 123 -10.09 -0.84 0.45
CA LYS A 123 -11.43 -1.21 0.92
C LYS A 123 -12.53 -0.40 0.21
N PHE A 124 -12.37 -0.24 -1.10
CA PHE A 124 -13.26 0.61 -1.90
C PHE A 124 -14.71 0.10 -1.95
N GLU A 125 -14.95 -1.16 -1.57
CA GLU A 125 -16.29 -1.75 -1.38
C GLU A 125 -17.08 -1.13 -0.22
N LYS A 126 -16.44 -0.39 0.68
CA LYS A 126 -17.13 0.21 1.82
C LYS A 126 -17.97 1.42 1.41
N ARG A 127 -19.09 1.59 2.12
CA ARG A 127 -19.97 2.74 1.94
C ARG A 127 -19.20 4.05 2.11
N GLY A 128 -19.41 5.00 1.22
CA GLY A 128 -18.76 6.32 1.24
C GLY A 128 -17.41 6.37 0.56
N SER A 129 -16.88 5.25 0.02
CA SER A 129 -15.57 5.23 -0.64
C SER A 129 -15.53 6.08 -1.92
N GLU A 130 -16.63 6.18 -2.67
CA GLU A 130 -16.70 7.06 -3.85
C GLU A 130 -16.59 8.55 -3.46
N ASP A 131 -17.25 8.96 -2.38
CA ASP A 131 -17.16 10.32 -1.86
C ASP A 131 -15.75 10.60 -1.33
N ALA A 132 -15.16 9.62 -0.66
CA ALA A 132 -13.78 9.69 -0.19
C ALA A 132 -12.80 9.84 -1.35
N LEU A 133 -12.97 9.07 -2.44
CA LEU A 133 -12.14 9.16 -3.64
C LEU A 133 -12.20 10.56 -4.25
N ARG A 134 -13.40 11.12 -4.41
CA ARG A 134 -13.59 12.49 -4.91
C ARG A 134 -12.91 13.51 -4.00
N ALA A 135 -13.03 13.36 -2.69
CA ALA A 135 -12.40 14.25 -1.72
C ALA A 135 -10.86 14.17 -1.77
N ILE A 136 -10.29 12.97 -1.84
CA ILE A 136 -8.84 12.76 -1.95
C ILE A 136 -8.32 13.39 -3.25
N ARG A 137 -8.94 13.11 -4.39
CA ARG A 137 -8.56 13.68 -5.68
C ARG A 137 -8.57 15.21 -5.67
N LYS A 138 -9.63 15.80 -5.10
CA LYS A 138 -9.74 17.25 -4.92
C LYS A 138 -8.60 17.81 -4.05
N GLN A 139 -8.29 17.12 -2.95
CA GLN A 139 -7.21 17.53 -2.05
C GLN A 139 -5.83 17.44 -2.73
N VAL A 140 -5.56 16.35 -3.44
CA VAL A 140 -4.30 16.17 -4.19
C VAL A 140 -4.14 17.24 -5.26
N LYS A 141 -5.21 17.55 -6.04
CA LYS A 141 -5.18 18.66 -7.00
C LYS A 141 -4.83 19.98 -6.34
N ARG A 142 -5.41 20.25 -5.19
CA ARG A 142 -5.17 21.49 -4.43
C ARG A 142 -3.75 21.57 -3.90
N ASN A 143 -3.27 20.51 -3.26
CA ASN A 143 -1.96 20.49 -2.63
C ASN A 143 -0.83 20.56 -3.66
N ARG A 144 -0.98 19.87 -4.79
CA ARG A 144 0.05 19.74 -5.82
C ARG A 144 -0.14 20.70 -7.02
N ASN A 145 -1.14 21.62 -6.95
CA ASN A 145 -1.49 22.54 -8.04
C ASN A 145 -1.83 21.86 -9.37
N LEU A 146 -2.45 20.68 -9.32
CA LEU A 146 -2.78 19.84 -10.49
C LEU A 146 -4.22 20.07 -11.01
N PHE A 147 -4.70 21.31 -10.99
CA PHE A 147 -6.09 21.64 -11.37
C PHE A 147 -6.43 21.33 -12.83
N HIS A 148 -5.43 21.29 -13.70
CA HIS A 148 -5.57 21.00 -15.13
C HIS A 148 -5.51 19.50 -15.47
N VAL A 149 -5.16 18.65 -14.50
CA VAL A 149 -5.03 17.20 -14.69
C VAL A 149 -6.39 16.53 -14.54
N ALA A 150 -6.71 15.60 -15.43
CA ALA A 150 -7.94 14.80 -15.32
C ALA A 150 -7.90 13.91 -14.07
N ASP A 151 -9.07 13.55 -13.51
CA ASP A 151 -9.16 12.77 -12.27
C ASP A 151 -8.55 11.36 -12.41
N GLU A 152 -8.59 10.80 -13.60
CA GLU A 152 -8.06 9.47 -13.94
C GLU A 152 -6.53 9.45 -14.06
N GLU A 153 -5.92 10.60 -14.35
CA GLU A 153 -4.47 10.76 -14.48
C GLU A 153 -3.78 11.05 -13.15
N LEU A 154 -4.56 11.40 -12.12
CA LEU A 154 -4.01 11.63 -10.78
C LEU A 154 -3.37 10.35 -10.22
N PRO A 155 -2.35 10.48 -9.36
CA PRO A 155 -1.70 9.35 -8.70
C PRO A 155 -2.56 8.78 -7.56
N VAL A 156 -3.86 8.62 -7.80
CA VAL A 156 -4.84 8.14 -6.81
C VAL A 156 -5.57 6.94 -7.38
N VAL A 157 -5.38 5.79 -6.77
CA VAL A 157 -5.93 4.50 -7.21
C VAL A 157 -6.86 3.92 -6.13
N ALA A 158 -8.04 3.47 -6.55
CA ALA A 158 -8.97 2.76 -5.68
C ALA A 158 -8.75 1.23 -5.81
N THR A 159 -8.74 0.51 -4.68
CA THR A 159 -8.50 -0.93 -4.64
C THR A 159 -9.41 -1.66 -3.66
N ILE A 160 -9.67 -2.94 -3.94
CA ILE A 160 -10.33 -3.89 -3.04
C ILE A 160 -9.38 -5.06 -2.82
N ALA A 161 -8.34 -4.86 -2.01
CA ALA A 161 -7.28 -5.86 -1.82
C ALA A 161 -7.77 -7.19 -1.22
N SER A 162 -8.95 -7.23 -0.61
CA SER A 162 -9.62 -8.45 -0.14
C SER A 162 -10.25 -9.27 -1.28
N GLN A 163 -10.45 -8.67 -2.45
CA GLN A 163 -11.05 -9.33 -3.61
C GLN A 163 -9.96 -9.95 -4.49
N PHE A 164 -10.15 -11.24 -4.81
CA PHE A 164 -9.25 -11.92 -5.76
C PHE A 164 -9.34 -11.29 -7.15
N ALA A 165 -8.17 -11.03 -7.76
CA ALA A 165 -8.02 -10.39 -9.08
C ALA A 165 -8.81 -9.07 -9.19
N ASP A 166 -8.68 -8.19 -8.18
CA ASP A 166 -9.27 -6.84 -8.21
C ASP A 166 -8.60 -5.99 -9.30
N PRO A 167 -9.37 -5.42 -10.24
CA PRO A 167 -8.81 -4.58 -11.31
C PRO A 167 -8.07 -3.34 -10.80
N GLY A 168 -8.43 -2.83 -9.62
CA GLY A 168 -7.75 -1.71 -8.99
C GLY A 168 -6.34 -2.09 -8.52
N VAL A 169 -6.18 -3.30 -7.97
CA VAL A 169 -4.86 -3.83 -7.59
C VAL A 169 -4.01 -4.09 -8.82
N ASP A 170 -4.58 -4.66 -9.89
CA ASP A 170 -3.86 -4.89 -11.15
C ASP A 170 -3.40 -3.55 -11.77
N PHE A 171 -4.25 -2.54 -11.76
CA PHE A 171 -3.91 -1.20 -12.26
C PHE A 171 -2.85 -0.51 -11.40
N LEU A 172 -2.94 -0.66 -10.07
CA LEU A 172 -1.89 -0.17 -9.15
C LEU A 172 -0.55 -0.83 -9.46
N TRP A 173 -0.56 -2.15 -9.68
CA TRP A 173 0.67 -2.87 -10.03
C TRP A 173 1.25 -2.41 -11.36
N GLN A 174 0.42 -2.17 -12.38
CA GLN A 174 0.91 -1.64 -13.66
C GLN A 174 1.59 -0.28 -13.48
N LYS A 175 0.94 0.66 -12.81
CA LYS A 175 1.54 1.98 -12.55
C LYS A 175 2.89 1.86 -11.82
N LEU A 176 2.95 1.01 -10.80
CA LEU A 176 4.19 0.80 -10.05
C LEU A 176 5.25 0.10 -10.91
N ALA A 177 4.88 -0.92 -11.66
CA ALA A 177 5.79 -1.69 -12.51
C ALA A 177 6.44 -0.81 -13.60
N ASP A 178 5.67 0.09 -14.20
CA ASP A 178 6.18 1.06 -15.18
C ASP A 178 7.24 1.99 -14.55
N GLU A 179 7.02 2.45 -13.32
CA GLU A 179 7.96 3.33 -12.61
C GLU A 179 9.26 2.61 -12.22
N ILE A 180 9.17 1.33 -11.81
CA ILE A 180 10.35 0.56 -11.34
C ILE A 180 10.99 -0.30 -12.43
N GLY A 181 10.49 -0.26 -13.67
CA GLY A 181 11.01 -1.04 -14.80
C GLY A 181 10.77 -2.54 -14.70
N PHE A 182 9.62 -2.95 -14.14
CA PHE A 182 9.19 -4.34 -14.07
C PHE A 182 8.13 -4.62 -15.15
N ASN A 183 8.00 -5.90 -15.53
CA ASN A 183 6.91 -6.30 -16.41
C ASN A 183 5.62 -6.44 -15.59
N ALA A 184 4.53 -5.96 -16.14
CA ALA A 184 3.18 -6.19 -15.62
C ALA A 184 2.33 -6.81 -16.73
N SER A 185 1.60 -7.88 -16.39
CA SER A 185 0.59 -8.44 -17.30
C SER A 185 -0.56 -7.47 -17.46
N GLU A 186 -1.27 -7.56 -18.59
CA GLU A 186 -2.53 -6.85 -18.80
C GLU A 186 -3.52 -7.17 -17.67
N PRO A 187 -4.26 -6.17 -17.15
CA PRO A 187 -5.23 -6.40 -16.07
C PRO A 187 -6.30 -7.38 -16.49
N PHE A 188 -6.70 -8.24 -15.58
CA PHE A 188 -7.84 -9.14 -15.76
C PHE A 188 -9.17 -8.37 -15.67
N GLY A 189 -9.44 -7.44 -16.59
CA GLY A 189 -10.70 -6.72 -16.68
C GLY A 189 -10.55 -5.19 -16.64
N GLN A 190 -11.62 -4.50 -17.00
CA GLN A 190 -11.68 -3.04 -16.95
C GLN A 190 -11.81 -2.56 -15.51
N VAL A 191 -11.07 -1.50 -15.16
CA VAL A 191 -11.29 -0.72 -13.94
C VAL A 191 -12.69 -0.13 -14.01
N GLY A 192 -13.62 -0.72 -13.30
CA GLY A 192 -15.01 -0.29 -13.28
C GLY A 192 -15.96 -1.49 -13.29
N VAL A 193 -16.66 -1.66 -12.18
CA VAL A 193 -17.83 -2.54 -12.02
C VAL A 193 -17.64 -3.96 -12.57
N ARG A 194 -16.97 -4.82 -11.81
CA ARG A 194 -17.23 -6.25 -11.94
C ARG A 194 -18.69 -6.49 -11.56
N LYS A 195 -19.49 -6.93 -12.54
CA LYS A 195 -20.66 -7.73 -12.24
C LYS A 195 -20.17 -9.07 -11.73
N GLY A 196 -19.81 -9.13 -10.45
CA GLY A 196 -19.55 -10.41 -9.78
C GLY A 196 -20.81 -11.26 -9.91
N VAL A 197 -20.64 -12.57 -10.05
CA VAL A 197 -21.77 -13.53 -10.00
C VAL A 197 -22.51 -13.39 -8.66
N ILE A 198 -21.83 -12.88 -7.63
CA ILE A 198 -22.38 -12.59 -6.30
C ILE A 198 -22.37 -11.07 -6.13
N PRO A 199 -23.52 -10.42 -5.86
CA PRO A 199 -23.59 -9.00 -5.56
C PRO A 199 -22.68 -8.62 -4.39
N PRO A 200 -22.01 -7.44 -4.39
CA PRO A 200 -21.09 -7.01 -3.35
C PRO A 200 -21.66 -7.12 -1.93
N GLU A 201 -22.94 -6.83 -1.77
CA GLU A 201 -23.68 -6.94 -0.51
C GLU A 201 -23.86 -8.37 0.00
N ARG A 202 -23.60 -9.40 -0.81
CA ARG A 202 -23.72 -10.82 -0.46
C ARG A 202 -22.41 -11.58 -0.40
N VAL A 203 -21.27 -10.93 -0.64
CA VAL A 203 -19.96 -11.59 -0.62
C VAL A 203 -19.64 -12.17 0.78
N HIS A 204 -20.19 -11.59 1.84
CA HIS A 204 -20.02 -12.03 3.21
C HIS A 204 -21.23 -12.81 3.77
N TYR A 205 -22.25 -13.10 2.95
CA TYR A 205 -23.50 -13.75 3.39
C TYR A 205 -23.28 -15.07 4.10
N LEU A 206 -22.28 -15.86 3.70
CA LEU A 206 -21.96 -17.13 4.35
C LEU A 206 -21.21 -16.95 5.68
N ALA A 207 -20.52 -15.84 5.89
CA ALA A 207 -19.86 -15.52 7.15
C ALA A 207 -20.85 -14.92 8.18
N GLU A 208 -21.98 -14.43 7.75
CA GLU A 208 -23.05 -13.90 8.60
C GLU A 208 -24.02 -15.01 9.10
N ILE A 209 -23.98 -16.19 8.49
CA ILE A 209 -24.85 -17.33 8.82
C ILE A 209 -24.14 -18.35 9.74
N ALA A 210 -22.83 -18.25 9.91
CA ALA A 210 -22.01 -19.09 10.77
C ALA A 210 -21.79 -18.44 12.14
#